data_b023e5f7b84e421710203abacacbbefe
#
_entry.id   b023e5f7b84e421710203abacacbbefe
#
_cell.length_a   1.000
_cell.length_b   1.000
_cell.length_c   1.000
_cell.angle_alpha   90.00
_cell.angle_beta   90.00
_cell.angle_gamma   90.00
#
_symmetry.space_group_name_H-M   'P 1'
#
loop_
_entity.id
_entity.type
_entity.pdbx_description
1 polymer ?
#
loop_
_entity_poly.entity_id
_entity_poly.type
_entity_poly.pdbx_seq_one_letter_code
_entity_poly.pdbx_strand_id
1 'polypeptide(L)'
;MGKFAERRQYRAEALFDAHTDDLEFGYRLLADEARDAGQAMADRTAWRIASENGWWSAFGKKRAKNGKKPGPAVHDDLCTVTDEDGRTRHQFTADSPNQLWLTDITEHKTGEGKLYLCAIKDVFGNKIVGYSIDSRMKSALAVNALNNAVAMRGDVAGCVVHSDRGSQFRSRKFLRALAAHRMVGSMGRVASCGDNAAMESFFSLLQKNVLDRHSWTTRDQLRIAIVTWIERTYHRRRRQAALGRLTPVEYETIMNTSAALAA
;
A
#
# COMPACT_ATOMS: atom_id res chain seq x y z
N MET A 1 -2.19 29.12 -33.83
CA MET A 1 -2.84 27.91 -33.30
C MET A 1 -4.18 28.31 -32.71
N GLY A 2 -5.26 27.59 -33.00
CA GLY A 2 -6.58 27.99 -32.48
C GLY A 2 -6.75 27.58 -31.02
N LYS A 3 -7.52 28.34 -30.25
CA LYS A 3 -7.84 28.11 -28.81
C LYS A 3 -8.17 26.64 -28.45
N PHE A 4 -8.64 25.88 -29.41
CA PHE A 4 -9.00 24.46 -29.25
C PHE A 4 -7.76 23.54 -29.18
N ALA A 5 -6.74 23.83 -29.96
CA ALA A 5 -5.47 23.08 -29.98
C ALA A 5 -4.67 23.35 -28.69
N GLU A 6 -4.60 24.59 -28.24
CA GLU A 6 -3.98 24.97 -26.96
C GLU A 6 -4.65 24.25 -25.77
N ARG A 7 -5.98 24.30 -25.71
CA ARG A 7 -6.71 23.64 -24.62
C ARG A 7 -6.49 22.12 -24.61
N ARG A 8 -6.33 21.50 -25.77
CA ARG A 8 -6.01 20.07 -25.87
C ARG A 8 -4.60 19.79 -25.38
N GLN A 9 -3.64 20.65 -25.69
CA GLN A 9 -2.27 20.53 -25.23
C GLN A 9 -2.15 20.61 -23.72
N TYR A 10 -2.72 21.62 -23.06
CA TYR A 10 -2.73 21.74 -21.59
C TYR A 10 -3.35 20.53 -20.88
N ARG A 11 -4.42 19.99 -21.47
CA ARG A 11 -5.04 18.76 -20.96
C ARG A 11 -4.14 17.54 -21.09
N ALA A 12 -3.43 17.43 -22.21
CA ALA A 12 -2.49 16.33 -22.43
C ALA A 12 -1.29 16.44 -21.48
N GLU A 13 -0.75 17.63 -21.27
CA GLU A 13 0.33 17.90 -20.32
C GLU A 13 -0.08 17.49 -18.87
N ALA A 14 -1.23 17.93 -18.41
CA ALA A 14 -1.72 17.57 -17.08
C ALA A 14 -1.95 16.05 -16.89
N LEU A 15 -2.44 15.37 -17.92
CA LEU A 15 -2.57 13.91 -17.90
C LEU A 15 -1.21 13.20 -17.94
N PHE A 16 -0.23 13.75 -18.67
CA PHE A 16 1.13 13.23 -18.74
C PHE A 16 1.84 13.34 -17.39
N ASP A 17 1.74 14.50 -16.75
CA ASP A 17 2.33 14.75 -15.43
C ASP A 17 1.75 13.77 -14.40
N ALA A 18 0.43 13.61 -14.36
CA ALA A 18 -0.25 12.65 -13.48
C ALA A 18 0.17 11.21 -13.77
N HIS A 19 0.31 10.82 -15.04
CA HIS A 19 0.77 9.48 -15.41
C HIS A 19 2.24 9.26 -15.05
N THR A 20 3.05 10.30 -15.14
CA THR A 20 4.47 10.24 -14.78
C THR A 20 4.66 10.15 -13.27
N ASP A 21 3.78 10.78 -12.50
CA ASP A 21 3.77 10.71 -11.03
C ASP A 21 3.34 9.33 -10.52
N ASP A 22 2.36 8.68 -11.19
CA ASP A 22 1.93 7.31 -10.85
C ASP A 22 1.52 6.51 -12.10
N LEU A 23 2.37 5.57 -12.49
CA LEU A 23 2.19 4.73 -13.68
C LEU A 23 0.99 3.75 -13.57
N GLU A 24 0.41 3.59 -12.41
CA GLU A 24 -0.75 2.70 -12.19
C GLU A 24 -2.08 3.43 -12.35
N PHE A 25 -2.08 4.75 -12.46
CA PHE A 25 -3.31 5.49 -12.68
C PHE A 25 -3.93 5.13 -14.04
N GLY A 26 -5.16 4.65 -14.00
CA GLY A 26 -6.00 4.56 -15.18
C GLY A 26 -6.59 5.93 -15.54
N TYR A 27 -7.10 6.07 -16.76
CA TYR A 27 -7.59 7.36 -17.31
C TYR A 27 -8.56 8.13 -16.39
N ARG A 28 -9.34 7.46 -15.53
CA ARG A 28 -10.27 8.12 -14.59
C ARG A 28 -9.52 8.85 -13.49
N LEU A 29 -8.52 8.21 -12.90
CA LEU A 29 -7.67 8.85 -11.88
C LEU A 29 -6.81 9.96 -12.50
N LEU A 30 -6.27 9.73 -13.71
CA LEU A 30 -5.58 10.78 -14.47
C LEU A 30 -6.48 11.99 -14.72
N ALA A 31 -7.78 11.79 -15.01
CA ALA A 31 -8.73 12.88 -15.19
C ALA A 31 -9.00 13.64 -13.88
N ASP A 32 -9.02 12.96 -12.75
CA ASP A 32 -9.18 13.57 -11.43
C ASP A 32 -7.96 14.43 -11.07
N GLU A 33 -6.75 13.91 -11.25
CA GLU A 33 -5.51 14.66 -11.03
C GLU A 33 -5.39 15.90 -11.95
N ALA A 34 -5.73 15.74 -13.24
CA ALA A 34 -5.74 16.86 -14.17
C ALA A 34 -6.77 17.93 -13.80
N ARG A 35 -7.91 17.54 -13.21
CA ARG A 35 -8.91 18.48 -12.70
C ARG A 35 -8.37 19.29 -11.53
N ASP A 36 -7.68 18.65 -10.60
CA ASP A 36 -7.05 19.31 -9.46
C ASP A 36 -5.91 20.24 -9.89
N ALA A 37 -5.23 19.93 -11.01
CA ALA A 37 -4.28 20.82 -11.68
C ALA A 37 -4.96 21.93 -12.53
N GLY A 38 -6.27 22.12 -12.40
CA GLY A 38 -7.03 23.17 -13.11
C GLY A 38 -7.45 22.80 -14.55
N GLN A 39 -7.19 21.56 -15.00
CA GLN A 39 -7.53 21.10 -16.36
C GLN A 39 -8.72 20.14 -16.37
N ALA A 40 -9.90 20.63 -16.03
CA ALA A 40 -11.12 19.85 -16.01
C ALA A 40 -11.47 19.28 -17.40
N MET A 41 -11.76 17.98 -17.43
CA MET A 41 -12.22 17.28 -18.64
C MET A 41 -13.12 16.10 -18.29
N ALA A 42 -13.94 15.68 -19.26
CA ALA A 42 -14.73 14.47 -19.12
C ALA A 42 -13.84 13.22 -19.22
N ASP A 43 -14.20 12.14 -18.50
CA ASP A 43 -13.50 10.84 -18.51
C ASP A 43 -13.23 10.32 -19.92
N ARG A 44 -14.20 10.46 -20.85
CA ARG A 44 -14.05 10.07 -22.26
C ARG A 44 -12.95 10.87 -22.97
N THR A 45 -12.75 12.14 -22.61
CA THR A 45 -11.68 12.97 -23.18
C THR A 45 -10.32 12.53 -22.64
N ALA A 46 -10.22 12.28 -21.34
CA ALA A 46 -9.02 11.74 -20.71
C ALA A 46 -8.64 10.37 -21.30
N TRP A 47 -9.64 9.46 -21.45
CA TRP A 47 -9.43 8.16 -22.09
C TRP A 47 -8.85 8.28 -23.48
N ARG A 48 -9.42 9.17 -24.31
CA ARG A 48 -8.95 9.38 -25.69
C ARG A 48 -7.51 9.88 -25.73
N ILE A 49 -7.19 10.91 -24.95
CA ILE A 49 -5.84 11.48 -24.90
C ILE A 49 -4.84 10.45 -24.38
N ALA A 50 -5.16 9.75 -23.30
CA ALA A 50 -4.30 8.70 -22.73
C ALA A 50 -4.10 7.55 -23.75
N SER A 51 -5.15 7.13 -24.45
CA SER A 51 -5.08 6.07 -25.46
C SER A 51 -4.20 6.47 -26.66
N GLU A 52 -4.36 7.68 -27.17
CA GLU A 52 -3.57 8.20 -28.31
C GLU A 52 -2.07 8.27 -27.98
N ASN A 53 -1.72 8.46 -26.71
CA ASN A 53 -0.34 8.59 -26.25
C ASN A 53 0.21 7.31 -25.58
N GLY A 54 -0.57 6.24 -25.50
CA GLY A 54 -0.16 4.99 -24.89
C GLY A 54 0.03 5.04 -23.37
N TRP A 55 -0.61 5.98 -22.68
CA TRP A 55 -0.55 6.14 -21.22
C TRP A 55 -1.57 5.21 -20.55
N TRP A 56 -1.19 3.95 -20.48
CA TRP A 56 -2.00 2.90 -19.87
C TRP A 56 -1.54 2.61 -18.45
N SER A 57 -2.48 2.25 -17.59
CA SER A 57 -2.15 1.72 -16.27
C SER A 57 -1.24 0.48 -16.40
N ALA A 58 -0.09 0.49 -15.74
CA ALA A 58 0.90 -0.56 -15.82
C ALA A 58 0.54 -1.75 -14.92
N PHE A 59 -0.21 -2.75 -15.43
CA PHE A 59 -0.44 -4.01 -14.76
C PHE A 59 0.64 -5.02 -15.11
N GLY A 60 1.54 -5.33 -14.15
CA GLY A 60 2.55 -6.39 -14.32
C GLY A 60 1.99 -7.78 -14.03
N LYS A 61 2.39 -8.79 -14.82
CA LYS A 61 2.12 -10.19 -14.49
C LYS A 61 2.88 -10.58 -13.22
N LYS A 62 2.18 -11.19 -12.24
CA LYS A 62 2.83 -11.75 -11.04
C LYS A 62 3.82 -12.84 -11.44
N ARG A 63 5.11 -12.72 -11.04
CA ARG A 63 6.08 -13.81 -11.11
C ARG A 63 5.85 -14.74 -9.92
N ALA A 64 5.76 -16.07 -10.17
CA ALA A 64 5.72 -17.04 -9.10
C ALA A 64 7.00 -16.94 -8.24
N LYS A 65 6.85 -16.74 -6.94
CA LYS A 65 7.97 -16.75 -5.99
C LYS A 65 8.28 -18.21 -5.63
N ASN A 66 9.42 -18.75 -6.05
CA ASN A 66 10.01 -19.95 -5.46
C ASN A 66 10.56 -19.60 -4.09
N GLY A 67 9.71 -19.66 -3.06
CA GLY A 67 10.06 -19.32 -1.67
C GLY A 67 10.36 -20.56 -0.83
N LYS A 68 11.15 -20.40 0.24
CA LYS A 68 11.32 -21.39 1.31
C LYS A 68 9.95 -21.75 1.87
N LYS A 69 9.74 -23.04 2.21
CA LYS A 69 8.49 -23.49 2.84
C LYS A 69 8.22 -22.66 4.10
N PRO A 70 7.03 -22.09 4.25
CA PRO A 70 6.66 -21.34 5.45
C PRO A 70 6.68 -22.26 6.67
N GLY A 71 7.00 -21.70 7.83
CA GLY A 71 6.97 -22.47 9.07
C GLY A 71 5.55 -22.65 9.63
N PRO A 72 5.38 -23.35 10.78
CA PRO A 72 4.09 -23.53 11.42
C PRO A 72 3.48 -22.18 11.80
N ALA A 73 2.15 -22.07 11.78
CA ALA A 73 1.45 -20.89 12.31
C ALA A 73 1.66 -20.79 13.83
N VAL A 74 1.74 -19.57 14.34
CA VAL A 74 1.77 -19.25 15.78
C VAL A 74 0.52 -18.50 16.22
N HIS A 75 -0.34 -18.15 15.27
CA HIS A 75 -1.65 -17.55 15.46
C HIS A 75 -2.64 -18.19 14.51
N ASP A 76 -3.92 -18.18 14.87
CA ASP A 76 -5.02 -18.56 13.99
C ASP A 76 -5.23 -17.51 12.88
N ASP A 77 -5.90 -17.92 11.81
CA ASP A 77 -6.25 -17.01 10.72
C ASP A 77 -7.60 -16.36 11.04
N LEU A 78 -7.56 -15.12 11.48
CA LEU A 78 -8.74 -14.33 11.88
C LEU A 78 -9.34 -13.54 10.70
N CYS A 79 -8.75 -13.62 9.52
CA CYS A 79 -9.18 -12.87 8.34
C CYS A 79 -9.94 -13.75 7.33
N THR A 80 -10.45 -14.89 7.75
CA THR A 80 -11.23 -15.79 6.88
C THR A 80 -12.72 -15.71 7.19
N VAL A 81 -13.53 -15.73 6.13
CA VAL A 81 -14.99 -15.88 6.19
C VAL A 81 -15.39 -17.08 5.35
N THR A 82 -16.28 -17.90 5.89
CA THR A 82 -16.87 -19.03 5.15
C THR A 82 -18.24 -18.59 4.64
N ASP A 83 -18.45 -18.69 3.32
CA ASP A 83 -19.72 -18.38 2.68
C ASP A 83 -20.76 -19.50 2.89
N GLU A 84 -21.99 -19.27 2.45
CA GLU A 84 -23.10 -20.23 2.58
C GLU A 84 -22.82 -21.57 1.85
N ASP A 85 -21.98 -21.56 0.83
CA ASP A 85 -21.54 -22.75 0.09
C ASP A 85 -20.39 -23.50 0.80
N GLY A 86 -19.96 -23.07 1.98
CA GLY A 86 -18.86 -23.68 2.73
C GLY A 86 -17.46 -23.33 2.20
N ARG A 87 -17.34 -22.35 1.28
CA ARG A 87 -16.05 -21.91 0.74
C ARG A 87 -15.44 -20.86 1.65
N THR A 88 -14.23 -21.10 2.09
CA THR A 88 -13.45 -20.15 2.91
C THR A 88 -12.68 -19.19 2.03
N ARG A 89 -12.86 -17.89 2.25
CA ARG A 89 -12.11 -16.82 1.57
C ARG A 89 -11.56 -15.82 2.57
N HIS A 90 -10.46 -15.13 2.22
CA HIS A 90 -9.98 -14.02 3.02
C HIS A 90 -10.85 -12.79 2.79
N GLN A 91 -11.16 -12.11 3.88
CA GLN A 91 -11.83 -10.81 3.87
C GLN A 91 -11.03 -9.83 4.70
N PHE A 92 -10.55 -8.77 4.06
CA PHE A 92 -9.77 -7.71 4.68
C PHE A 92 -10.61 -6.43 4.66
N THR A 93 -11.51 -6.31 5.62
CA THR A 93 -12.37 -5.15 5.82
C THR A 93 -12.29 -4.67 7.26
N ALA A 94 -12.43 -3.36 7.47
CA ALA A 94 -12.48 -2.75 8.78
C ALA A 94 -13.46 -1.57 8.73
N ASP A 95 -14.25 -1.37 9.78
CA ASP A 95 -15.26 -0.32 9.87
C ASP A 95 -14.69 0.95 10.54
N SER A 96 -13.56 0.82 11.20
CA SER A 96 -12.85 1.94 11.82
C SER A 96 -11.33 1.75 11.79
N PRO A 97 -10.54 2.83 11.98
CA PRO A 97 -9.09 2.73 12.10
C PRO A 97 -8.67 1.79 13.23
N ASN A 98 -7.50 1.17 13.08
CA ASN A 98 -6.87 0.31 14.09
C ASN A 98 -7.66 -0.97 14.45
N GLN A 99 -8.57 -1.44 13.61
CA GLN A 99 -9.21 -2.76 13.77
C GLN A 99 -8.38 -3.88 13.14
N LEU A 100 -7.89 -3.67 11.92
CA LEU A 100 -7.12 -4.67 11.18
C LEU A 100 -5.95 -4.04 10.46
N TRP A 101 -4.76 -4.49 10.79
CA TRP A 101 -3.53 -4.14 10.10
C TRP A 101 -2.96 -5.34 9.35
N LEU A 102 -2.51 -5.12 8.14
CA LEU A 102 -1.79 -6.11 7.33
C LEU A 102 -0.31 -5.75 7.31
N THR A 103 0.55 -6.74 7.43
CA THR A 103 2.00 -6.53 7.38
C THR A 103 2.69 -7.54 6.49
N ASP A 104 3.74 -7.09 5.81
CA ASP A 104 4.60 -7.95 4.99
C ASP A 104 5.97 -7.29 4.80
N ILE A 105 6.94 -8.08 4.27
CA ILE A 105 8.30 -7.65 4.02
C ILE A 105 8.64 -7.84 2.55
N THR A 106 9.17 -6.77 1.93
CA THR A 106 9.76 -6.85 0.58
C THR A 106 11.26 -6.60 0.60
N GLU A 107 11.97 -7.05 -0.43
CA GLU A 107 13.40 -6.82 -0.62
C GLU A 107 13.70 -6.23 -1.99
N HIS A 108 14.71 -5.38 -2.06
CA HIS A 108 15.24 -4.87 -3.31
C HIS A 108 16.76 -4.83 -3.29
N LYS A 109 17.39 -4.99 -4.48
CA LYS A 109 18.83 -4.94 -4.63
C LYS A 109 19.31 -3.52 -4.88
N THR A 110 20.45 -3.17 -4.26
CA THR A 110 21.23 -1.96 -4.56
C THR A 110 22.67 -2.36 -4.87
N GLY A 111 23.50 -1.42 -5.29
CA GLY A 111 24.95 -1.64 -5.48
C GLY A 111 25.66 -2.11 -4.20
N GLU A 112 25.15 -1.70 -3.02
CA GLU A 112 25.68 -2.10 -1.70
C GLU A 112 25.08 -3.41 -1.17
N GLY A 113 24.20 -4.07 -1.93
CA GLY A 113 23.49 -5.27 -1.53
C GLY A 113 22.00 -5.03 -1.27
N LYS A 114 21.33 -5.97 -0.60
CA LYS A 114 19.88 -5.92 -0.38
C LYS A 114 19.48 -4.86 0.64
N LEU A 115 18.34 -4.26 0.40
CA LEU A 115 17.58 -3.44 1.34
C LEU A 115 16.21 -4.10 1.56
N TYR A 116 15.73 -4.10 2.79
CA TYR A 116 14.45 -4.71 3.20
C TYR A 116 13.53 -3.64 3.75
N LEU A 117 12.27 -3.70 3.36
CA LEU A 117 11.19 -2.86 3.88
C LEU A 117 10.14 -3.78 4.51
N CYS A 118 9.85 -3.57 5.79
CA CYS A 118 8.64 -4.05 6.43
C CYS A 118 7.65 -2.90 6.48
N ALA A 119 6.42 -3.11 6.00
CA ALA A 119 5.37 -2.11 6.03
C ALA A 119 4.13 -2.68 6.72
N ILE A 120 3.41 -1.81 7.43
CA ILE A 120 2.15 -2.10 8.12
C ILE A 120 1.08 -1.18 7.56
N LYS A 121 0.01 -1.75 7.05
CA LYS A 121 -1.09 -1.06 6.40
C LYS A 121 -2.37 -1.24 7.20
N ASP A 122 -3.02 -0.14 7.54
CA ASP A 122 -4.37 -0.15 8.09
C ASP A 122 -5.38 -0.38 6.96
N VAL A 123 -6.22 -1.38 7.11
CA VAL A 123 -7.21 -1.80 6.12
C VAL A 123 -8.29 -0.75 5.93
N PHE A 124 -8.68 -0.03 6.99
CA PHE A 124 -9.75 0.96 6.95
C PHE A 124 -9.50 2.06 5.92
N GLY A 125 -8.36 2.73 6.01
CA GLY A 125 -8.01 3.87 5.14
C GLY A 125 -6.89 3.55 4.15
N ASN A 126 -6.47 2.30 4.01
CA ASN A 126 -5.32 1.90 3.19
C ASN A 126 -4.01 2.62 3.52
N LYS A 127 -3.91 3.28 4.66
CA LYS A 127 -2.74 4.04 5.07
C LYS A 127 -1.63 3.13 5.56
N ILE A 128 -0.40 3.42 5.18
CA ILE A 128 0.79 2.79 5.79
C ILE A 128 1.01 3.47 7.14
N VAL A 129 0.65 2.77 8.20
CA VAL A 129 0.68 3.31 9.57
C VAL A 129 2.03 3.16 10.24
N GLY A 130 2.86 2.26 9.73
CA GLY A 130 4.22 2.09 10.19
C GLY A 130 5.07 1.33 9.20
N TYR A 131 6.34 1.63 9.16
CA TYR A 131 7.31 0.90 8.36
C TYR A 131 8.71 0.98 8.99
N SER A 132 9.58 0.06 8.58
CA SER A 132 10.99 0.03 8.94
C SER A 132 11.81 -0.47 7.75
N ILE A 133 12.99 0.11 7.56
CA ILE A 133 13.89 -0.19 6.44
C ILE A 133 15.28 -0.54 7.00
N ASP A 134 15.80 -1.71 6.64
CA ASP A 134 17.10 -2.21 7.11
C ASP A 134 17.85 -2.97 6.01
N SER A 135 19.16 -3.06 6.15
CA SER A 135 20.04 -3.91 5.33
C SER A 135 19.91 -5.41 5.63
N ARG A 136 19.22 -5.79 6.69
CA ARG A 136 19.07 -7.16 7.17
C ARG A 136 17.62 -7.50 7.49
N MET A 137 17.14 -8.64 6.97
CA MET A 137 15.81 -9.16 7.23
C MET A 137 15.75 -9.92 8.57
N LYS A 138 15.95 -9.19 9.69
CA LYS A 138 15.86 -9.73 11.05
C LYS A 138 14.48 -9.44 11.66
N SER A 139 14.13 -10.12 12.76
CA SER A 139 12.89 -9.85 13.50
C SER A 139 12.81 -8.39 14.01
N ALA A 140 13.94 -7.73 14.26
CA ALA A 140 13.97 -6.31 14.61
C ALA A 140 13.32 -5.42 13.54
N LEU A 141 13.41 -5.77 12.26
CA LEU A 141 12.76 -5.04 11.19
C LEU A 141 11.24 -4.99 11.39
N ALA A 142 10.60 -6.14 11.65
CA ALA A 142 9.15 -6.21 11.89
C ALA A 142 8.76 -5.52 13.23
N VAL A 143 9.54 -5.71 14.28
CA VAL A 143 9.30 -5.07 15.58
C VAL A 143 9.38 -3.54 15.47
N ASN A 144 10.38 -3.01 14.79
CA ASN A 144 10.53 -1.57 14.58
C ASN A 144 9.36 -1.00 13.75
N ALA A 145 8.92 -1.71 12.71
CA ALA A 145 7.74 -1.30 11.93
C ALA A 145 6.48 -1.23 12.82
N LEU A 146 6.28 -2.24 13.70
CA LEU A 146 5.16 -2.28 14.64
C LEU A 146 5.23 -1.13 15.65
N ASN A 147 6.39 -0.90 16.26
CA ASN A 147 6.56 0.18 17.23
C ASN A 147 6.33 1.56 16.59
N ASN A 148 6.79 1.77 15.35
CA ASN A 148 6.54 2.99 14.61
C ASN A 148 5.04 3.17 14.32
N ALA A 149 4.32 2.09 13.97
CA ALA A 149 2.88 2.14 13.76
C ALA A 149 2.13 2.49 15.05
N VAL A 150 2.50 1.88 16.17
CA VAL A 150 1.90 2.20 17.49
C VAL A 150 2.18 3.65 17.89
N ALA A 151 3.42 4.13 17.71
CA ALA A 151 3.77 5.53 18.00
C ALA A 151 2.94 6.53 17.18
N MET A 152 2.59 6.18 15.93
CA MET A 152 1.77 7.01 15.05
C MET A 152 0.26 6.95 15.37
N ARG A 153 -0.22 5.85 15.92
CA ARG A 153 -1.66 5.59 16.13
C ARG A 153 -2.15 5.76 17.56
N GLY A 154 -1.26 5.65 18.54
CA GLY A 154 -1.60 5.74 19.96
C GLY A 154 -2.26 4.47 20.47
N ASP A 155 -3.54 4.50 20.84
CA ASP A 155 -4.25 3.32 21.34
C ASP A 155 -4.60 2.36 20.20
N VAL A 156 -4.04 1.15 20.31
CA VAL A 156 -4.18 0.07 19.33
C VAL A 156 -4.59 -1.25 20.00
N ALA A 157 -5.06 -1.17 21.25
CA ALA A 157 -5.49 -2.35 21.98
C ALA A 157 -6.61 -3.08 21.24
N GLY A 158 -6.48 -4.39 21.06
CA GLY A 158 -7.42 -5.22 20.31
C GLY A 158 -7.23 -5.22 18.79
N CYS A 159 -6.36 -4.36 18.24
CA CYS A 159 -6.08 -4.37 16.81
C CYS A 159 -5.52 -5.73 16.38
N VAL A 160 -6.08 -6.29 15.32
CA VAL A 160 -5.61 -7.52 14.70
C VAL A 160 -4.47 -7.19 13.75
N VAL A 161 -3.32 -7.85 13.90
CA VAL A 161 -2.17 -7.73 13.00
C VAL A 161 -2.01 -9.01 12.21
N HIS A 162 -2.38 -8.99 10.95
CA HIS A 162 -2.31 -10.13 10.05
C HIS A 162 -1.00 -10.12 9.23
N SER A 163 -0.33 -11.27 9.19
CA SER A 163 0.94 -11.46 8.50
C SER A 163 1.01 -12.82 7.80
N ASP A 164 2.00 -12.99 6.94
CA ASP A 164 2.42 -14.30 6.48
C ASP A 164 3.12 -15.09 7.61
N ARG A 165 3.49 -16.36 7.32
CA ARG A 165 4.23 -17.22 8.24
C ARG A 165 5.74 -17.00 8.21
N GLY A 166 6.20 -15.82 7.85
CA GLY A 166 7.62 -15.45 7.88
C GLY A 166 8.23 -15.60 9.27
N SER A 167 9.51 -15.97 9.33
CA SER A 167 10.22 -16.19 10.61
C SER A 167 10.30 -14.91 11.45
N GLN A 168 10.23 -13.75 10.83
CA GLN A 168 10.24 -12.42 11.47
C GLN A 168 8.99 -12.24 12.34
N PHE A 169 7.82 -12.54 11.77
CA PHE A 169 6.51 -12.40 12.43
C PHE A 169 6.24 -13.50 13.45
N ARG A 170 6.90 -14.67 13.30
CA ARG A 170 6.83 -15.79 14.26
C ARG A 170 7.85 -15.67 15.38
N SER A 171 8.71 -14.66 15.38
CA SER A 171 9.76 -14.50 16.37
C SER A 171 9.18 -14.15 17.74
N ARG A 172 9.79 -14.67 18.82
CA ARG A 172 9.42 -14.31 20.20
C ARG A 172 9.43 -12.80 20.44
N LYS A 173 10.32 -12.05 19.74
CA LYS A 173 10.40 -10.58 19.86
C LYS A 173 9.16 -9.91 19.31
N PHE A 174 8.66 -10.35 18.15
CA PHE A 174 7.46 -9.79 17.53
C PHE A 174 6.20 -10.15 18.33
N LEU A 175 6.09 -11.41 18.80
CA LEU A 175 4.99 -11.85 19.65
C LEU A 175 4.92 -11.05 20.97
N ARG A 176 6.08 -10.79 21.60
CA ARG A 176 6.15 -9.94 22.81
C ARG A 176 5.75 -8.49 22.53
N ALA A 177 6.11 -7.96 21.35
CA ALA A 177 5.73 -6.61 20.98
C ALA A 177 4.19 -6.49 20.76
N LEU A 178 3.57 -7.47 20.09
CA LEU A 178 2.10 -7.54 19.98
C LEU A 178 1.44 -7.57 21.37
N ALA A 179 1.91 -8.46 22.26
CA ALA A 179 1.36 -8.60 23.60
C ALA A 179 1.53 -7.31 24.45
N ALA A 180 2.69 -6.65 24.36
CA ALA A 180 2.96 -5.40 25.06
C ALA A 180 1.98 -4.28 24.68
N HIS A 181 1.50 -4.27 23.44
CA HIS A 181 0.51 -3.31 22.95
C HIS A 181 -0.92 -3.85 22.97
N ARG A 182 -1.16 -5.00 23.60
CA ARG A 182 -2.47 -5.66 23.69
C ARG A 182 -3.12 -5.91 22.31
N MET A 183 -2.29 -6.17 21.29
CA MET A 183 -2.71 -6.47 19.93
C MET A 183 -2.89 -7.97 19.73
N VAL A 184 -3.72 -8.35 18.76
CA VAL A 184 -4.03 -9.74 18.42
C VAL A 184 -3.30 -10.13 17.15
N GLY A 185 -2.49 -11.18 17.19
CA GLY A 185 -1.83 -11.71 15.99
C GLY A 185 -2.77 -12.58 15.16
N SER A 186 -2.64 -12.50 13.84
CA SER A 186 -3.31 -13.36 12.87
C SER A 186 -2.34 -13.81 11.78
N MET A 187 -2.46 -15.04 11.29
CA MET A 187 -1.58 -15.58 10.26
C MET A 187 -2.33 -16.34 9.18
N GLY A 188 -2.07 -15.98 7.91
CA GLY A 188 -2.62 -16.66 6.75
C GLY A 188 -2.19 -18.12 6.63
N ARG A 189 -2.91 -18.88 5.81
CA ARG A 189 -2.58 -20.28 5.51
C ARG A 189 -1.47 -20.36 4.46
N VAL A 190 -0.74 -21.47 4.43
CA VAL A 190 0.30 -21.72 3.40
C VAL A 190 -0.35 -21.83 2.03
N ALA A 191 0.18 -21.10 1.05
CA ALA A 191 -0.20 -21.17 -0.37
C ALA A 191 -1.66 -20.79 -0.71
N SER A 192 -2.36 -20.07 0.14
CA SER A 192 -3.63 -19.49 -0.21
C SER A 192 -3.41 -18.24 -1.10
N CYS A 193 -3.94 -18.26 -2.32
CA CYS A 193 -3.92 -17.10 -3.20
C CYS A 193 -4.75 -15.97 -2.57
N GLY A 194 -4.12 -14.84 -2.28
CA GLY A 194 -4.81 -13.67 -1.74
C GLY A 194 -4.69 -13.45 -0.24
N ASP A 195 -3.92 -14.29 0.50
CA ASP A 195 -3.70 -14.15 1.94
C ASP A 195 -3.18 -12.77 2.37
N ASN A 196 -2.64 -11.99 1.44
CA ASN A 196 -2.17 -10.61 1.69
C ASN A 196 -2.31 -9.73 0.45
N ALA A 197 -3.41 -9.88 -0.30
CA ALA A 197 -3.64 -9.18 -1.56
C ALA A 197 -3.49 -7.65 -1.45
N ALA A 198 -3.88 -7.06 -0.31
CA ALA A 198 -3.77 -5.63 -0.09
C ALA A 198 -2.31 -5.18 0.10
N MET A 199 -1.46 -5.99 0.74
CA MET A 199 -0.02 -5.72 0.84
C MET A 199 0.70 -6.01 -0.49
N GLU A 200 0.30 -7.06 -1.20
CA GLU A 200 0.82 -7.33 -2.54
C GLU A 200 0.54 -6.17 -3.49
N SER A 201 -0.67 -5.60 -3.42
CA SER A 201 -1.04 -4.42 -4.20
C SER A 201 -0.15 -3.21 -3.85
N PHE A 202 0.06 -2.93 -2.56
CA PHE A 202 0.95 -1.85 -2.12
C PHE A 202 2.40 -2.05 -2.60
N PHE A 203 2.96 -3.26 -2.43
CA PHE A 203 4.32 -3.53 -2.90
C PHE A 203 4.46 -3.53 -4.41
N SER A 204 3.42 -3.91 -5.14
CA SER A 204 3.38 -3.80 -6.60
C SER A 204 3.45 -2.34 -7.05
N LEU A 205 2.72 -1.45 -6.35
CA LEU A 205 2.79 -0.01 -6.58
C LEU A 205 4.18 0.54 -6.29
N LEU A 206 4.75 0.21 -5.13
CA LEU A 206 6.10 0.61 -4.75
C LEU A 206 7.13 0.12 -5.78
N GLN A 207 7.01 -1.14 -6.23
CA GLN A 207 7.88 -1.73 -7.23
C GLN A 207 7.94 -0.88 -8.50
N LYS A 208 6.78 -0.52 -9.04
CA LYS A 208 6.69 0.21 -10.31
C LYS A 208 7.03 1.70 -10.19
N ASN A 209 6.65 2.32 -9.09
CA ASN A 209 6.80 3.76 -8.92
C ASN A 209 8.15 4.18 -8.31
N VAL A 210 8.85 3.26 -7.66
CA VAL A 210 10.14 3.53 -7.02
C VAL A 210 11.20 2.52 -7.43
N LEU A 211 10.98 1.23 -7.13
CA LEU A 211 12.07 0.26 -7.14
C LEU A 211 12.61 -0.01 -8.55
N ASP A 212 11.73 -0.10 -9.55
CA ASP A 212 12.09 -0.39 -10.95
C ASP A 212 12.40 0.87 -11.78
N ARG A 213 12.28 2.07 -11.18
CA ARG A 213 12.51 3.35 -11.89
C ARG A 213 13.98 3.61 -12.17
N HIS A 214 14.87 3.15 -11.29
CA HIS A 214 16.30 3.38 -11.38
C HIS A 214 17.11 2.18 -10.90
N SER A 215 18.37 2.13 -11.30
CA SER A 215 19.39 1.30 -10.66
C SER A 215 19.92 2.04 -9.44
N TRP A 216 19.69 1.50 -8.27
CA TRP A 216 20.06 2.12 -6.99
C TRP A 216 21.51 1.79 -6.62
N THR A 217 22.36 2.79 -6.53
CA THR A 217 23.77 2.60 -6.16
C THR A 217 23.92 2.33 -4.68
N THR A 218 23.23 3.10 -3.83
CA THR A 218 23.33 2.96 -2.37
C THR A 218 21.99 2.63 -1.73
N ARG A 219 22.05 2.01 -0.55
CA ARG A 219 20.86 1.75 0.27
C ARG A 219 20.16 3.02 0.72
N ASP A 220 20.92 4.08 0.98
CA ASP A 220 20.36 5.35 1.45
C ASP A 220 19.60 6.09 0.36
N GLN A 221 20.10 6.08 -0.89
CA GLN A 221 19.33 6.60 -2.02
C GLN A 221 17.96 5.92 -2.14
N LEU A 222 17.94 4.59 -2.11
CA LEU A 222 16.71 3.83 -2.18
C LEU A 222 15.80 4.07 -0.95
N ARG A 223 16.37 4.14 0.25
CA ARG A 223 15.62 4.44 1.47
C ARG A 223 14.91 5.79 1.38
N ILE A 224 15.60 6.84 0.98
CA ILE A 224 15.04 8.19 0.81
C ILE A 224 13.91 8.16 -0.22
N ALA A 225 14.10 7.50 -1.35
CA ALA A 225 13.08 7.39 -2.38
C ALA A 225 11.81 6.66 -1.89
N ILE A 226 11.97 5.54 -1.17
CA ILE A 226 10.85 4.79 -0.57
C ILE A 226 10.08 5.68 0.41
N VAL A 227 10.79 6.32 1.37
CA VAL A 227 10.16 7.17 2.39
C VAL A 227 9.44 8.34 1.73
N THR A 228 10.09 9.03 0.80
CA THR A 228 9.50 10.16 0.08
C THR A 228 8.25 9.74 -0.67
N TRP A 229 8.27 8.60 -1.35
CA TRP A 229 7.10 8.12 -2.09
C TRP A 229 5.96 7.73 -1.16
N ILE A 230 6.22 7.02 -0.05
CA ILE A 230 5.18 6.67 0.94
C ILE A 230 4.52 7.94 1.48
N GLU A 231 5.32 8.89 1.97
CA GLU A 231 4.80 10.05 2.71
C GLU A 231 4.17 11.10 1.80
N ARG A 232 4.78 11.39 0.65
CA ARG A 232 4.32 12.46 -0.23
C ARG A 232 3.36 11.98 -1.30
N THR A 233 3.64 10.82 -1.93
CA THR A 233 2.85 10.35 -3.06
C THR A 233 1.75 9.42 -2.60
N TYR A 234 2.08 8.30 -1.97
CA TYR A 234 1.09 7.29 -1.60
C TYR A 234 0.05 7.84 -0.61
N HIS A 235 0.47 8.52 0.45
CA HIS A 235 -0.43 9.02 1.49
C HIS A 235 -1.23 10.26 1.08
N ARG A 236 -0.63 11.20 0.30
CA ARG A 236 -1.17 12.54 0.12
C ARG A 236 -1.57 12.91 -1.31
N ARG A 237 -1.13 12.12 -2.32
CA ARG A 237 -1.42 12.43 -3.73
C ARG A 237 -2.13 11.27 -4.43
N ARG A 238 -1.85 10.01 -4.02
CA ARG A 238 -2.43 8.86 -4.68
C ARG A 238 -3.87 8.65 -4.26
N ARG A 239 -4.79 8.95 -5.15
CA ARG A 239 -6.21 8.67 -5.02
C ARG A 239 -6.49 7.19 -5.27
N GLN A 240 -7.39 6.61 -4.48
CA GLN A 240 -7.73 5.19 -4.53
C GLN A 240 -9.22 4.99 -4.79
N ALA A 241 -9.56 4.20 -5.79
CA ALA A 241 -10.97 3.93 -6.14
C ALA A 241 -11.74 3.30 -4.96
N ALA A 242 -11.09 2.41 -4.18
CA ALA A 242 -11.67 1.80 -3.00
C ALA A 242 -11.99 2.80 -1.86
N LEU A 243 -11.36 3.98 -1.87
CA LEU A 243 -11.59 5.06 -0.91
C LEU A 243 -12.47 6.18 -1.48
N GLY A 244 -13.29 5.90 -2.49
CA GLY A 244 -14.12 6.92 -3.13
C GLY A 244 -13.30 7.98 -3.88
N ARG A 245 -12.15 7.61 -4.41
CA ARG A 245 -11.18 8.50 -5.09
C ARG A 245 -10.51 9.52 -4.16
N LEU A 246 -10.45 9.23 -2.88
CA LEU A 246 -9.69 9.98 -1.91
C LEU A 246 -8.30 9.38 -1.71
N THR A 247 -7.36 10.18 -1.23
CA THR A 247 -6.09 9.68 -0.72
C THR A 247 -6.29 9.07 0.68
N PRO A 248 -5.37 8.21 1.15
CA PRO A 248 -5.47 7.65 2.50
C PRO A 248 -5.61 8.70 3.61
N VAL A 249 -4.92 9.85 3.48
CA VAL A 249 -4.99 10.93 4.47
C VAL A 249 -6.33 11.64 4.41
N GLU A 250 -6.83 12.00 3.23
CA GLU A 250 -8.14 12.64 3.06
C GLU A 250 -9.25 11.75 3.59
N TYR A 251 -9.22 10.46 3.24
CA TYR A 251 -10.23 9.50 3.69
C TYR A 251 -10.30 9.41 5.21
N GLU A 252 -9.18 9.18 5.89
CA GLU A 252 -9.16 9.12 7.35
C GLU A 252 -9.58 10.45 8.01
N THR A 253 -9.20 11.60 7.45
CA THR A 253 -9.58 12.89 7.97
C THR A 253 -11.09 13.09 7.93
N ILE A 254 -11.72 12.80 6.78
CA ILE A 254 -13.17 12.92 6.60
C ILE A 254 -13.93 11.97 7.52
N MET A 255 -13.52 10.70 7.56
CA MET A 255 -14.23 9.69 8.36
C MET A 255 -14.10 9.93 9.86
N ASN A 256 -12.93 10.37 10.35
CA ASN A 256 -12.74 10.71 11.75
C ASN A 256 -13.56 11.95 12.16
N THR A 257 -13.67 12.95 11.28
CA THR A 257 -14.51 14.14 11.53
C THR A 257 -15.99 13.77 11.57
N SER A 258 -16.43 12.91 10.64
CA SER A 258 -17.83 12.43 10.61
C SER A 258 -18.18 11.61 11.86
N ALA A 259 -17.30 10.76 12.33
CA ALA A 259 -17.49 9.99 13.56
C ALA A 259 -17.54 10.90 14.80
N ALA A 260 -16.70 11.95 14.87
CA ALA A 260 -16.71 12.91 15.97
C ALA A 260 -17.97 13.79 16.01
N LEU A 261 -18.62 14.03 14.85
CA LEU A 261 -19.87 14.78 14.77
C LEU A 261 -21.10 13.93 15.07
N ALA A 262 -20.99 12.60 15.00
CA ALA A 262 -22.07 11.65 15.26
C ALA A 262 -22.10 11.12 16.72
N ALA A 263 -21.06 11.40 17.52
CA ALA A 263 -20.90 11.02 18.92
C ALA A 263 -21.31 12.16 19.86
#